data_078cd2a1ed9226149bb4687f56a147e1
#
_entry.id   078cd2a1ed9226149bb4687f56a147e1
#
_cell.length_a   1.000
_cell.length_b   1.000
_cell.length_c   1.000
_cell.angle_alpha   90.00
_cell.angle_beta   90.00
_cell.angle_gamma   90.00
#
_symmetry.space_group_name_H-M   'P 1'
#
loop_
_entity.id
_entity.type
_entity.pdbx_description
1 polymer ?
#
loop_
_entity_poly.entity_id
_entity_poly.type
_entity_poly.pdbx_seq_one_letter_code
_entity_poly.pdbx_strand_id
1 'polypeptide(L)'
;MNIKRAGCALVLAILLIPVTVSQAVENRVADIDSHHGELHVFGMLTEAACRLDMTSEWQEVSLGTTLNSDLRQPGDKGTPIPFTLKFRDCLRTKGAVRDTRTGNLTWSNLQPVVTVSFVAAADRDYPHLVRVAGITGLGLQITDTANNDVRLGERGRPHFVAAGQDSLVYYVTPVRTSGALEVGHYWAVVDFRVNYD
;
A
#
# COMPACT_ATOMS: atom_id res chain seq x y z
N MET A 1 -69.79 12.06 71.98
CA MET A 1 -70.33 13.34 72.42
C MET A 1 -70.32 14.24 71.20
N ASN A 2 -71.48 14.37 70.60
CA ASN A 2 -72.05 15.50 69.88
C ASN A 2 -71.10 16.58 69.35
N ILE A 3 -71.20 17.09 68.11
CA ILE A 3 -72.25 17.98 67.60
C ILE A 3 -71.95 18.26 66.09
N LYS A 4 -72.94 18.02 65.23
CA LYS A 4 -73.67 18.91 64.30
C LYS A 4 -72.92 19.73 63.26
N ARG A 5 -73.19 19.44 61.98
CA ARG A 5 -73.98 20.19 61.01
C ARG A 5 -73.49 21.58 60.64
N ALA A 6 -73.24 21.78 59.37
CA ALA A 6 -73.82 22.74 58.41
C ALA A 6 -72.97 22.70 57.12
N GLY A 7 -73.51 22.51 56.15
CA GLY A 7 -74.15 22.74 54.91
C GLY A 7 -73.72 24.07 54.25
N CYS A 8 -72.99 24.00 53.18
CA CYS A 8 -73.01 25.08 52.18
C CYS A 8 -72.79 24.53 50.78
N ALA A 9 -73.83 24.52 50.04
CA ALA A 9 -73.87 24.19 48.64
C ALA A 9 -73.25 25.36 47.88
N LEU A 10 -72.15 25.15 47.23
CA LEU A 10 -71.57 26.09 46.26
C LEU A 10 -71.69 25.50 44.86
N VAL A 11 -72.62 26.06 44.12
CA VAL A 11 -72.85 25.77 42.69
C VAL A 11 -71.69 26.33 41.92
N LEU A 12 -70.83 25.46 41.41
CA LEU A 12 -69.73 25.83 40.54
C LEU A 12 -70.24 25.76 39.09
N ALA A 13 -70.51 26.91 38.51
CA ALA A 13 -70.88 27.07 37.10
C ALA A 13 -69.57 26.78 36.27
N ILE A 14 -69.54 25.64 35.61
CA ILE A 14 -68.48 25.29 34.66
C ILE A 14 -68.77 26.05 33.38
N LEU A 15 -67.98 27.10 33.13
CA LEU A 15 -67.84 27.76 31.82
C LEU A 15 -67.22 26.80 30.83
N LEU A 16 -67.98 26.24 29.93
CA LEU A 16 -67.52 25.53 28.75
C LEU A 16 -66.96 26.54 27.77
N ILE A 17 -65.67 26.68 27.77
CA ILE A 17 -64.90 27.40 26.73
C ILE A 17 -64.70 26.43 25.56
N PRO A 18 -65.20 26.69 24.36
CA PRO A 18 -64.88 25.88 23.21
C PRO A 18 -63.42 26.10 22.84
N VAL A 19 -62.58 25.07 23.03
CA VAL A 19 -61.23 25.04 22.49
C VAL A 19 -61.36 24.88 20.98
N THR A 20 -61.22 25.96 20.26
CA THR A 20 -61.06 25.90 18.82
C THR A 20 -59.63 25.33 18.53
N VAL A 21 -59.60 24.06 18.15
CA VAL A 21 -58.41 23.45 17.61
C VAL A 21 -58.10 24.08 16.26
N SER A 22 -57.22 25.05 16.23
CA SER A 22 -56.68 25.54 14.97
C SER A 22 -55.85 24.41 14.36
N GLN A 23 -56.40 23.72 13.39
CA GLN A 23 -55.62 22.85 12.53
C GLN A 23 -54.73 23.77 11.67
N ALA A 24 -53.47 23.85 12.05
CA ALA A 24 -52.44 24.34 11.14
C ALA A 24 -52.46 23.42 9.93
N VAL A 25 -52.98 23.90 8.84
CA VAL A 25 -52.80 23.28 7.53
C VAL A 25 -51.32 23.43 7.24
N GLU A 26 -50.56 22.38 7.54
CA GLU A 26 -49.22 22.23 7.07
C GLU A 26 -49.29 22.25 5.54
N ASN A 27 -49.03 23.41 4.97
CA ASN A 27 -48.80 23.56 3.54
C ASN A 27 -47.59 22.71 3.21
N ARG A 28 -47.82 21.43 2.92
CA ARG A 28 -46.88 20.66 2.12
C ARG A 28 -46.81 21.36 0.77
N VAL A 29 -45.92 22.31 0.68
CA VAL A 29 -45.35 22.66 -0.61
C VAL A 29 -44.83 21.36 -1.15
N ALA A 30 -45.56 20.77 -2.06
CA ALA A 30 -45.06 19.63 -2.81
C ALA A 30 -43.75 20.12 -3.42
N ASP A 31 -42.66 19.65 -2.89
CA ASP A 31 -41.30 19.85 -3.43
C ASP A 31 -41.27 19.08 -4.76
N ILE A 32 -41.80 19.77 -5.77
CA ILE A 32 -41.92 19.27 -7.12
C ILE A 32 -40.55 19.56 -7.72
N ASP A 33 -39.73 18.52 -7.95
CA ASP A 33 -38.46 18.52 -8.65
C ASP A 33 -37.15 18.53 -7.82
N SER A 34 -37.15 18.22 -6.55
CA SER A 34 -35.85 17.92 -5.91
C SER A 34 -35.64 16.40 -5.85
N HIS A 35 -34.66 15.95 -6.60
CA HIS A 35 -34.16 14.58 -6.49
C HIS A 35 -33.21 14.53 -5.31
N HIS A 36 -33.61 13.85 -4.25
CA HIS A 36 -32.74 13.61 -3.09
C HIS A 36 -31.98 12.30 -3.30
N GLY A 37 -30.65 12.36 -3.13
CA GLY A 37 -29.80 11.20 -3.15
C GLY A 37 -28.98 11.15 -1.86
N GLU A 38 -28.69 9.97 -1.37
CA GLU A 38 -27.81 9.73 -0.24
C GLU A 38 -26.49 9.17 -0.73
N LEU A 39 -25.39 9.83 -0.38
CA LEU A 39 -24.05 9.40 -0.72
C LEU A 39 -23.35 8.88 0.55
N HIS A 40 -23.13 7.58 0.60
CA HIS A 40 -22.32 6.97 1.65
C HIS A 40 -20.85 7.03 1.29
N VAL A 41 -20.06 7.72 2.11
CA VAL A 41 -18.60 7.83 1.94
C VAL A 41 -17.92 7.15 3.11
N PHE A 42 -17.11 6.14 2.81
CA PHE A 42 -16.28 5.48 3.82
C PHE A 42 -14.83 5.54 3.41
N GLY A 43 -13.96 5.53 4.41
CA GLY A 43 -12.52 5.50 4.24
C GLY A 43 -11.86 4.96 5.49
N MET A 44 -10.65 4.47 5.34
CA MET A 44 -9.80 4.10 6.45
C MET A 44 -8.57 4.99 6.44
N LEU A 45 -8.29 5.61 7.57
CA LEU A 45 -7.03 6.34 7.78
C LEU A 45 -6.02 5.36 8.37
N THR A 46 -4.92 5.13 7.65
CA THR A 46 -3.81 4.31 8.12
C THR A 46 -2.54 5.15 8.17
N GLU A 47 -1.70 4.90 9.14
CA GLU A 47 -0.38 5.50 9.23
C GLU A 47 0.64 4.50 8.69
N ALA A 48 1.44 4.92 7.73
CA ALA A 48 2.56 4.10 7.24
C ALA A 48 3.68 4.11 8.28
N ALA A 49 4.28 2.95 8.52
CA ALA A 49 5.38 2.83 9.48
C ALA A 49 6.63 3.63 9.10
N CYS A 50 6.85 3.86 7.81
CA CYS A 50 7.91 4.71 7.24
C CYS A 50 7.39 5.46 6.02
N ARG A 51 8.13 6.46 5.60
CA ARG A 51 7.97 7.12 4.30
C ARG A 51 9.12 6.75 3.38
N LEU A 52 8.83 6.46 2.13
CA LEU A 52 9.88 6.32 1.13
C LEU A 52 10.48 7.70 0.86
N ASP A 53 11.81 7.78 0.79
CA ASP A 53 12.50 9.00 0.40
C ASP A 53 12.21 9.32 -1.07
N MET A 54 11.94 10.57 -1.39
CA MET A 54 11.64 11.02 -2.76
C MET A 54 12.73 10.65 -3.76
N THR A 55 14.00 10.63 -3.33
CA THR A 55 15.12 10.20 -4.19
C THR A 55 15.09 8.72 -4.52
N SER A 56 14.26 7.94 -3.82
CA SER A 56 14.07 6.52 -4.07
C SER A 56 12.82 6.20 -4.88
N GLU A 57 11.89 7.15 -5.02
CA GLU A 57 10.67 6.96 -5.79
C GLU A 57 10.96 6.81 -7.30
N TRP A 58 11.98 7.48 -7.77
CA TRP A 58 12.42 7.40 -9.15
C TRP A 58 13.95 7.41 -9.22
N GLN A 59 14.51 6.36 -9.80
CA GLN A 59 15.96 6.17 -9.87
C GLN A 59 16.37 5.68 -11.26
N GLU A 60 17.49 6.18 -11.73
CA GLU A 60 18.20 5.64 -12.89
C GLU A 60 19.42 4.87 -12.42
N VAL A 61 19.50 3.61 -12.81
CA VAL A 61 20.65 2.74 -12.50
C VAL A 61 21.41 2.49 -13.78
N SER A 62 22.58 3.11 -13.88
CA SER A 62 23.48 2.88 -15.03
C SER A 62 24.30 1.61 -14.80
N LEU A 63 24.12 0.62 -15.66
CA LEU A 63 24.88 -0.64 -15.60
C LEU A 63 26.25 -0.55 -16.31
N GLY A 64 26.58 0.64 -16.88
CA GLY A 64 27.83 0.85 -17.60
C GLY A 64 27.93 -0.02 -18.85
N THR A 65 29.16 -0.43 -19.15
CA THR A 65 29.46 -1.30 -20.30
C THR A 65 29.78 -2.70 -19.81
N THR A 66 29.01 -3.68 -20.28
CA THR A 66 29.30 -5.10 -20.06
C THR A 66 29.98 -5.65 -21.30
N LEU A 67 31.12 -6.31 -21.13
CA LEU A 67 31.84 -6.89 -22.26
C LEU A 67 31.18 -8.22 -22.69
N ASN A 68 31.09 -8.43 -23.99
CA ASN A 68 30.61 -9.69 -24.55
C ASN A 68 31.47 -10.88 -24.12
N SER A 69 32.76 -10.63 -23.87
CA SER A 69 33.70 -11.65 -23.32
C SER A 69 33.31 -12.20 -21.97
N ASP A 70 32.53 -11.44 -21.19
CA ASP A 70 32.10 -11.82 -19.84
C ASP A 70 30.81 -12.63 -19.85
N LEU A 71 30.08 -12.62 -20.99
CA LEU A 71 28.79 -13.23 -21.18
C LEU A 71 28.80 -14.31 -22.28
N ARG A 72 29.68 -15.30 -22.15
CA ARG A 72 29.92 -16.33 -23.17
C ARG A 72 28.84 -17.39 -23.22
N GLN A 73 28.34 -17.80 -22.06
CA GLN A 73 27.38 -18.90 -21.91
C GLN A 73 26.11 -18.43 -21.19
N PRO A 74 24.95 -19.02 -21.48
CA PRO A 74 23.76 -18.78 -20.68
C PRO A 74 24.02 -18.99 -19.21
N GLY A 75 23.61 -17.99 -18.39
CA GLY A 75 23.87 -17.96 -16.95
C GLY A 75 25.11 -17.14 -16.53
N ASP A 76 26.02 -16.80 -17.47
CA ASP A 76 27.10 -15.87 -17.16
C ASP A 76 26.56 -14.52 -16.73
N LYS A 77 27.25 -13.90 -15.76
CA LYS A 77 26.82 -12.66 -15.12
C LYS A 77 27.84 -11.55 -15.31
N GLY A 78 27.35 -10.36 -15.62
CA GLY A 78 28.14 -9.15 -15.57
C GLY A 78 28.36 -8.64 -14.13
N THR A 79 28.83 -7.39 -14.03
CA THR A 79 29.07 -6.75 -12.74
C THR A 79 27.74 -6.35 -12.05
N PRO A 80 27.52 -6.75 -10.78
CA PRO A 80 26.39 -6.29 -10.00
C PRO A 80 26.50 -4.79 -9.69
N ILE A 81 25.47 -4.03 -9.97
CA ILE A 81 25.39 -2.60 -9.66
C ILE A 81 24.36 -2.37 -8.57
N PRO A 82 24.73 -1.73 -7.45
CA PRO A 82 23.81 -1.50 -6.34
C PRO A 82 22.84 -0.36 -6.63
N PHE A 83 21.61 -0.48 -6.09
CA PHE A 83 20.68 0.63 -5.90
C PHE A 83 20.07 0.56 -4.51
N THR A 84 19.58 1.69 -4.00
CA THR A 84 19.20 1.80 -2.60
C THR A 84 17.80 2.41 -2.48
N LEU A 85 16.94 1.75 -1.72
CA LEU A 85 15.65 2.29 -1.29
C LEU A 85 15.82 2.88 0.11
N LYS A 86 15.69 4.20 0.22
CA LYS A 86 15.84 4.94 1.48
C LYS A 86 14.49 5.19 2.11
N PHE A 87 14.42 5.02 3.41
CA PHE A 87 13.24 5.27 4.23
C PHE A 87 13.50 6.39 5.21
N ARG A 88 12.47 7.20 5.47
CA ARG A 88 12.47 8.31 6.43
C ARG A 88 11.28 8.22 7.37
N ASP A 89 11.38 8.94 8.45
CA ASP A 89 10.30 9.10 9.43
C ASP A 89 9.76 7.75 9.92
N CYS A 90 10.67 6.76 10.05
CA CYS A 90 10.29 5.43 10.50
C CYS A 90 9.92 5.45 11.98
N LEU A 91 8.70 5.04 12.27
CA LEU A 91 8.14 5.00 13.60
C LEU A 91 8.58 3.73 14.35
N ARG A 92 8.66 3.84 15.68
CA ARG A 92 8.78 2.65 16.52
C ARG A 92 7.40 2.02 16.65
N THR A 93 7.15 0.99 15.88
CA THR A 93 5.91 0.24 15.91
C THR A 93 6.19 -1.26 15.85
N LYS A 94 5.22 -2.04 16.27
CA LYS A 94 5.29 -3.49 16.08
C LYS A 94 5.08 -3.84 14.61
N GLY A 95 5.81 -4.85 14.14
CA GLY A 95 5.63 -5.41 12.81
C GLY A 95 5.66 -6.93 12.86
N ALA A 96 4.88 -7.59 12.02
CA ALA A 96 4.85 -9.04 11.93
C ALA A 96 4.41 -9.47 10.55
N VAL A 97 5.27 -10.20 9.84
CA VAL A 97 4.94 -10.75 8.52
C VAL A 97 5.51 -12.15 8.37
N ARG A 98 4.77 -13.01 7.70
CA ARG A 98 5.23 -14.34 7.34
C ARG A 98 5.90 -14.29 5.97
N ASP A 99 7.14 -14.73 5.91
CA ASP A 99 7.85 -14.91 4.65
C ASP A 99 7.13 -16.00 3.82
N THR A 100 6.65 -15.63 2.65
CA THR A 100 5.88 -16.53 1.77
C THR A 100 6.71 -17.67 1.18
N ARG A 101 8.03 -17.53 1.15
CA ARG A 101 8.96 -18.53 0.62
C ARG A 101 9.34 -19.59 1.66
N THR A 102 9.61 -19.15 2.88
CA THR A 102 10.14 -20.01 3.95
C THR A 102 9.09 -20.41 4.97
N GLY A 103 7.96 -19.69 5.01
CA GLY A 103 6.93 -19.86 6.02
C GLY A 103 7.32 -19.27 7.40
N ASN A 104 8.52 -18.72 7.55
CA ASN A 104 9.00 -18.15 8.80
C ASN A 104 8.29 -16.86 9.14
N LEU A 105 7.98 -16.67 10.43
CA LEU A 105 7.43 -15.43 10.94
C LEU A 105 8.57 -14.51 11.35
N THR A 106 8.63 -13.34 10.72
CA THR A 106 9.49 -12.22 11.12
C THR A 106 8.64 -11.25 11.92
N TRP A 107 9.00 -10.97 13.19
CA TRP A 107 8.22 -10.09 14.04
C TRP A 107 9.09 -9.31 15.01
N SER A 108 8.63 -8.11 15.37
CA SER A 108 9.25 -7.25 16.39
C SER A 108 8.18 -6.42 17.08
N ASN A 109 8.39 -6.12 18.38
CA ASN A 109 7.54 -5.19 19.13
C ASN A 109 7.95 -3.72 18.94
N LEU A 110 9.11 -3.45 18.36
CA LEU A 110 9.74 -2.13 18.33
C LEU A 110 10.14 -1.66 16.93
N GLN A 111 10.13 -2.55 15.97
CA GLN A 111 10.57 -2.25 14.60
C GLN A 111 9.51 -2.72 13.60
N PRO A 112 9.10 -1.85 12.67
CA PRO A 112 8.26 -2.28 11.57
C PRO A 112 9.01 -3.27 10.69
N VAL A 113 8.25 -4.14 10.06
CA VAL A 113 8.75 -5.07 9.06
C VAL A 113 8.35 -4.57 7.69
N VAL A 114 9.29 -4.54 6.78
CA VAL A 114 9.10 -4.08 5.39
C VAL A 114 9.36 -5.22 4.43
N THR A 115 8.51 -5.35 3.42
CA THR A 115 8.75 -6.22 2.27
C THR A 115 8.70 -5.39 0.99
N VAL A 116 9.60 -5.66 0.04
CA VAL A 116 9.62 -4.98 -1.25
C VAL A 116 9.29 -5.99 -2.35
N SER A 117 8.34 -5.64 -3.19
CA SER A 117 7.98 -6.41 -4.38
C SER A 117 8.45 -5.65 -5.61
N PHE A 118 9.02 -6.35 -6.58
CA PHE A 118 9.44 -5.77 -7.87
C PHE A 118 8.58 -6.35 -8.98
N VAL A 119 8.08 -5.50 -9.86
CA VAL A 119 7.23 -5.86 -10.99
C VAL A 119 7.87 -5.36 -12.27
N ALA A 120 8.12 -6.26 -13.20
CA ALA A 120 8.68 -5.93 -14.50
C ALA A 120 8.24 -6.95 -15.55
N ALA A 121 8.48 -6.65 -16.81
CA ALA A 121 8.34 -7.64 -17.85
C ALA A 121 9.40 -8.74 -17.64
N ALA A 122 8.96 -9.96 -17.41
CA ALA A 122 9.85 -11.10 -17.24
C ALA A 122 10.45 -11.55 -18.57
N ASP A 123 11.66 -12.11 -18.53
CA ASP A 123 12.20 -12.83 -19.67
C ASP A 123 11.38 -14.09 -19.95
N ARG A 124 11.25 -14.47 -21.22
CA ARG A 124 10.38 -15.58 -21.63
C ARG A 124 10.90 -16.92 -21.14
N ASP A 125 12.18 -17.15 -21.24
CA ASP A 125 12.83 -18.43 -20.91
C ASP A 125 13.30 -18.48 -19.47
N TYR A 126 13.55 -17.30 -18.87
CA TYR A 126 14.02 -17.11 -17.50
C TYR A 126 13.10 -16.16 -16.72
N PRO A 127 11.94 -16.62 -16.23
CA PRO A 127 10.92 -15.74 -15.61
C PRO A 127 11.37 -14.97 -14.36
N HIS A 128 12.50 -15.35 -13.75
CA HIS A 128 13.12 -14.64 -12.63
C HIS A 128 14.00 -13.45 -13.08
N LEU A 129 14.29 -13.34 -14.38
CA LEU A 129 15.03 -12.21 -14.96
C LEU A 129 14.08 -11.18 -15.52
N VAL A 130 14.44 -9.91 -15.37
CA VAL A 130 13.78 -8.80 -16.05
C VAL A 130 14.20 -8.82 -17.51
N ARG A 131 13.22 -8.78 -18.41
CA ARG A 131 13.45 -8.66 -19.86
C ARG A 131 13.95 -7.28 -20.19
N VAL A 132 15.03 -7.21 -20.95
CA VAL A 132 15.52 -5.96 -21.53
C VAL A 132 14.88 -5.67 -22.87
N ALA A 133 14.87 -4.40 -23.25
CA ALA A 133 14.55 -3.93 -24.59
C ALA A 133 15.83 -3.43 -25.27
N GLY A 134 15.85 -3.44 -26.61
CA GLY A 134 16.93 -2.94 -27.43
C GLY A 134 17.88 -4.03 -27.94
N ILE A 135 18.09 -5.11 -27.21
CA ILE A 135 18.91 -6.26 -27.62
C ILE A 135 18.25 -7.58 -27.23
N THR A 136 18.77 -8.69 -27.71
CA THR A 136 18.40 -10.06 -27.34
C THR A 136 19.54 -10.78 -26.63
N GLY A 137 19.22 -11.89 -25.96
CA GLY A 137 20.20 -12.73 -25.30
C GLY A 137 20.69 -12.22 -23.95
N LEU A 138 20.05 -11.20 -23.39
CA LEU A 138 20.37 -10.61 -22.09
C LEU A 138 19.10 -10.44 -21.24
N GLY A 139 19.21 -10.67 -19.94
CA GLY A 139 18.22 -10.33 -18.92
C GLY A 139 18.89 -9.65 -17.75
N LEU A 140 18.09 -9.08 -16.84
CA LEU A 140 18.62 -8.48 -15.60
C LEU A 140 18.11 -9.27 -14.40
N GLN A 141 19.04 -9.65 -13.54
CA GLN A 141 18.74 -10.27 -12.25
C GLN A 141 18.73 -9.19 -11.17
N ILE A 142 17.73 -9.24 -10.29
CA ILE A 142 17.69 -8.41 -9.08
C ILE A 142 17.98 -9.33 -7.90
N THR A 143 18.91 -8.92 -7.02
CA THR A 143 19.24 -9.67 -5.80
C THR A 143 19.29 -8.75 -4.58
N ASP A 144 19.07 -9.33 -3.40
CA ASP A 144 19.31 -8.65 -2.11
C ASP A 144 20.80 -8.67 -1.72
N THR A 145 21.14 -8.07 -0.58
CA THR A 145 22.52 -8.02 -0.04
C THR A 145 23.07 -9.39 0.33
N ALA A 146 22.23 -10.39 0.54
CA ALA A 146 22.64 -11.77 0.78
C ALA A 146 22.72 -12.61 -0.51
N ASN A 147 22.68 -11.94 -1.68
CA ASN A 147 22.66 -12.54 -3.01
C ASN A 147 21.48 -13.50 -3.24
N ASN A 148 20.38 -13.29 -2.53
CA ASN A 148 19.15 -14.02 -2.80
C ASN A 148 18.43 -13.38 -3.97
N ASP A 149 17.92 -14.22 -4.83
CA ASP A 149 17.15 -13.83 -5.99
C ASP A 149 15.79 -13.22 -5.59
N VAL A 150 15.46 -12.09 -6.21
CA VAL A 150 14.16 -11.44 -6.07
C VAL A 150 13.25 -11.97 -7.17
N ARG A 151 12.13 -12.59 -6.79
CA ARG A 151 11.13 -13.06 -7.73
C ARG A 151 10.22 -11.91 -8.14
N LEU A 152 10.09 -11.70 -9.43
CA LEU A 152 9.23 -10.67 -9.97
C LEU A 152 7.76 -10.94 -9.64
N GLY A 153 7.05 -9.91 -9.21
CA GLY A 153 5.63 -9.97 -8.83
C GLY A 153 5.34 -10.57 -7.45
N GLU A 154 6.30 -11.21 -6.79
CA GLU A 154 6.13 -11.76 -5.45
C GLU A 154 6.60 -10.78 -4.37
N ARG A 155 6.12 -10.97 -3.14
CA ARG A 155 6.67 -10.25 -1.97
C ARG A 155 8.11 -10.74 -1.73
N GLY A 156 9.01 -9.78 -1.56
CA GLY A 156 10.38 -10.05 -1.16
C GLY A 156 10.49 -10.53 0.28
N ARG A 157 11.72 -10.80 0.71
CA ARG A 157 12.00 -11.19 2.09
C ARG A 157 11.67 -10.06 3.05
N PRO A 158 11.18 -10.39 4.26
CA PRO A 158 10.95 -9.41 5.30
C PRO A 158 12.26 -8.80 5.83
N HIS A 159 12.26 -7.49 6.02
CA HIS A 159 13.36 -6.73 6.62
C HIS A 159 12.85 -5.90 7.78
N PHE A 160 13.60 -5.87 8.89
CA PHE A 160 13.36 -4.89 9.94
C PHE A 160 13.90 -3.54 9.51
N VAL A 161 13.17 -2.49 9.86
CA VAL A 161 13.57 -1.11 9.57
C VAL A 161 13.83 -0.39 10.88
N ALA A 162 14.98 0.30 10.96
CA ALA A 162 15.36 1.08 12.12
C ALA A 162 14.49 2.35 12.24
N ALA A 163 14.25 2.78 13.48
CA ALA A 163 13.53 4.03 13.74
C ALA A 163 14.30 5.24 13.21
N GLY A 164 13.57 6.20 12.64
CA GLY A 164 14.10 7.41 12.04
C GLY A 164 14.41 7.25 10.56
N GLN A 165 15.56 6.73 10.22
CA GLN A 165 16.00 6.54 8.83
C GLN A 165 16.60 5.16 8.66
N ASP A 166 16.36 4.56 7.50
CA ASP A 166 16.96 3.27 7.13
C ASP A 166 17.05 3.15 5.60
N SER A 167 17.69 2.08 5.13
CA SER A 167 17.80 1.81 3.71
C SER A 167 17.92 0.33 3.41
N LEU A 168 17.33 -0.09 2.29
CA LEU A 168 17.50 -1.42 1.73
C LEU A 168 18.30 -1.34 0.45
N VAL A 169 19.33 -2.15 0.34
CA VAL A 169 20.20 -2.21 -0.84
C VAL A 169 19.86 -3.46 -1.64
N TYR A 170 19.72 -3.26 -2.94
CA TYR A 170 19.55 -4.32 -3.94
C TYR A 170 20.60 -4.17 -5.03
N TYR A 171 20.81 -5.22 -5.80
CA TYR A 171 21.74 -5.23 -6.91
C TYR A 171 21.02 -5.61 -8.19
N VAL A 172 21.39 -4.95 -9.29
CA VAL A 172 20.99 -5.33 -10.65
C VAL A 172 22.21 -5.88 -11.37
N THR A 173 22.07 -7.07 -11.93
CA THR A 173 23.15 -7.78 -12.61
C THR A 173 22.72 -8.21 -14.00
N PRO A 174 23.43 -7.83 -15.06
CA PRO A 174 23.19 -8.38 -16.40
C PRO A 174 23.50 -9.89 -16.42
N VAL A 175 22.62 -10.68 -17.00
CA VAL A 175 22.74 -12.14 -17.08
C VAL A 175 22.51 -12.59 -18.52
N ARG A 176 23.41 -13.42 -19.02
CA ARG A 176 23.28 -14.05 -20.34
C ARG A 176 22.13 -15.05 -20.36
N THR A 177 21.19 -14.89 -21.30
CA THR A 177 20.09 -15.82 -21.52
C THR A 177 20.38 -16.79 -22.69
N SER A 178 19.48 -17.72 -22.99
CA SER A 178 19.65 -18.70 -24.07
C SER A 178 19.55 -18.11 -25.48
N GLY A 179 18.96 -16.92 -25.65
CA GLY A 179 18.79 -16.27 -26.94
C GLY A 179 20.12 -15.88 -27.59
N ALA A 180 20.15 -15.53 -28.87
CA ALA A 180 21.33 -14.97 -29.53
C ALA A 180 21.73 -13.66 -28.85
N LEU A 181 23.00 -13.51 -28.43
CA LEU A 181 23.48 -12.29 -27.82
C LEU A 181 23.75 -11.24 -28.88
N GLU A 182 23.05 -10.15 -28.82
CA GLU A 182 23.28 -8.98 -29.66
C GLU A 182 24.03 -7.91 -28.87
N VAL A 183 24.92 -7.19 -29.52
CA VAL A 183 25.59 -6.03 -28.94
C VAL A 183 24.80 -4.76 -29.24
N GLY A 184 24.66 -3.89 -28.26
CA GLY A 184 23.89 -2.65 -28.43
C GLY A 184 23.51 -2.02 -27.10
N HIS A 185 22.72 -0.97 -27.19
CA HIS A 185 22.12 -0.35 -26.01
C HIS A 185 20.90 -1.13 -25.57
N TYR A 186 20.76 -1.29 -24.26
CA TYR A 186 19.60 -1.94 -23.66
C TYR A 186 19.08 -1.13 -22.47
N TRP A 187 17.81 -1.33 -22.18
CA TRP A 187 17.13 -0.71 -21.04
C TRP A 187 15.99 -1.60 -20.55
N ALA A 188 15.58 -1.38 -19.32
CA ALA A 188 14.41 -1.99 -18.73
C ALA A 188 13.76 -1.02 -17.74
N VAL A 189 12.45 -1.21 -17.51
CA VAL A 189 11.72 -0.51 -16.45
C VAL A 189 11.27 -1.55 -15.44
N VAL A 190 11.48 -1.23 -14.18
CA VAL A 190 11.10 -2.06 -13.04
C VAL A 190 10.34 -1.20 -12.06
N ASP A 191 9.09 -1.54 -11.82
CA ASP A 191 8.30 -0.94 -10.76
C ASP A 191 8.57 -1.66 -9.44
N PHE A 192 8.50 -0.95 -8.33
CA PHE A 192 8.58 -1.56 -7.03
C PHE A 192 7.46 -1.08 -6.11
N ARG A 193 7.10 -1.91 -5.16
CA ARG A 193 6.13 -1.60 -4.11
C ARG A 193 6.70 -1.96 -2.76
N VAL A 194 6.61 -1.02 -1.84
CA VAL A 194 6.97 -1.22 -0.44
C VAL A 194 5.70 -1.51 0.35
N ASN A 195 5.70 -2.61 1.10
CA ASN A 195 4.63 -2.98 2.01
C ASN A 195 5.16 -2.93 3.44
N TYR A 196 4.39 -2.32 4.32
CA TYR A 196 4.64 -2.24 5.77
C TYR A 196 3.70 -3.19 6.48
N ASP A 197 4.24 -4.05 7.36
CA ASP A 197 3.52 -5.11 8.06
C ASP A 197 3.82 -5.09 9.56
#